data_96cc6c40304b810a632aff8bdbb99113
#
_entry.id   96cc6c40304b810a632aff8bdbb99113
#
_cell.length_a   1.000
_cell.length_b   1.000
_cell.length_c   1.000
_cell.angle_alpha   90.00
_cell.angle_beta   90.00
_cell.angle_gamma   90.00
#
_symmetry.space_group_name_H-M   'P 1'
#
loop_
_entity.id
_entity.type
_entity.pdbx_description
1 polymer ?
#
loop_
_entity_poly.entity_id
_entity_poly.type
_entity_poly.pdbx_seq_one_letter_code
_entity_poly.pdbx_strand_id
1 'polypeptide(L)'
;MKSIKFLTLILFLCSCACSEEKPDNGGNGPDVPPEDGRNVTAYVTTSDAKSLFRKTTFDFTDLNVLNSSKIFYDKTAAFQEVDGFGLAVTTATCYNLLMMSQDDRTAFLTQMFSPTEGVGSSLIRVSIGASDFCLKEEYTWCDKPGLENFAVHPEDKQYLFPILKEIYAINPNVKIIGSPWSCPKWMKGGGHWYEGNDKAVLEKDYDSWTSGRLKPSCYQAYADYFVKWIKVMEEEGFDIHAITMQNEPLNHGNSMSMFMPWTDQRDFIKVLGPTMQKNGLEDVRILLFDHNYNYDNKASQLGYPLHVYADEDASKWAHGSAWHSYGGSVTELDQIIHEYPDKSVYFTEASIGEWNYKFGDCLINDFQSIFLGTLRRNGRGVTLWNLMLDENNRPYSPQDGSCKTCFGGVTIDSKDYKTITRNSHWYNVAHASAVVRPGAKRIETSGYKFPSGVECLMFVNTDGSVAALVLNTTGSDQHLVFANDAFTVRHKAPARSIVSLIWNE
;
A
#
# COMPACT_ATOMS: atom_id res chain seq x y z
N MET A 1 -56.51 -72.37 13.51
CA MET A 1 -57.46 -71.79 14.46
C MET A 1 -56.73 -70.76 15.30
N LYS A 2 -57.03 -69.55 15.14
CA LYS A 2 -57.05 -68.40 16.04
C LYS A 2 -56.89 -67.12 15.22
N SER A 3 -57.95 -66.37 15.23
CA SER A 3 -58.11 -65.06 14.54
C SER A 3 -57.17 -63.99 15.07
N ILE A 4 -56.61 -63.23 14.21
CA ILE A 4 -55.90 -61.98 14.55
C ILE A 4 -56.81 -60.83 14.09
N LYS A 5 -57.32 -60.05 15.08
CA LYS A 5 -58.04 -58.80 14.83
C LYS A 5 -57.14 -57.68 14.48
N PHE A 6 -57.40 -57.04 13.36
CA PHE A 6 -56.77 -55.72 12.99
C PHE A 6 -57.47 -54.64 13.85
N LEU A 7 -56.61 -53.86 14.55
CA LEU A 7 -57.04 -52.66 15.26
C LEU A 7 -56.53 -51.45 14.44
N THR A 8 -57.49 -50.74 13.83
CA THR A 8 -57.22 -49.52 13.09
C THR A 8 -57.06 -48.36 14.08
N LEU A 9 -55.86 -47.79 14.19
CA LEU A 9 -55.59 -46.61 14.99
C LEU A 9 -55.74 -45.41 14.10
N ILE A 10 -56.71 -44.53 14.30
CA ILE A 10 -56.90 -43.25 13.67
C ILE A 10 -56.08 -42.26 14.45
N LEU A 11 -54.97 -41.77 13.82
CA LEU A 11 -54.21 -40.63 14.35
C LEU A 11 -54.87 -39.33 13.88
N PHE A 12 -55.35 -38.52 14.80
CA PHE A 12 -55.67 -37.12 14.58
C PHE A 12 -54.40 -36.32 14.50
N LEU A 13 -54.11 -35.80 13.32
CA LEU A 13 -53.04 -34.81 13.13
C LEU A 13 -53.60 -33.43 13.46
N CYS A 14 -53.25 -32.89 14.62
CA CYS A 14 -53.37 -31.48 14.93
C CYS A 14 -52.32 -30.74 14.14
N SER A 15 -52.72 -30.01 13.11
CA SER A 15 -51.89 -29.04 12.41
C SER A 15 -51.74 -27.79 13.26
N CYS A 16 -50.67 -27.69 14.05
CA CYS A 16 -50.17 -26.42 14.52
C CYS A 16 -49.48 -25.75 13.37
N ALA A 17 -50.09 -24.71 12.80
CA ALA A 17 -49.45 -23.81 11.89
C ALA A 17 -48.45 -22.94 12.69
N CYS A 18 -47.18 -23.36 12.76
CA CYS A 18 -46.09 -22.45 13.03
C CYS A 18 -45.87 -21.67 11.75
N SER A 19 -46.13 -20.37 11.76
CA SER A 19 -45.68 -19.44 10.77
C SER A 19 -44.14 -19.36 10.83
N GLU A 20 -43.44 -20.08 9.96
CA GLU A 20 -42.03 -19.81 9.67
C GLU A 20 -41.99 -18.43 9.06
N GLU A 21 -41.46 -17.45 9.78
CA GLU A 21 -40.95 -16.24 9.19
C GLU A 21 -39.84 -16.65 8.24
N LYS A 22 -40.10 -16.58 6.94
CA LYS A 22 -39.08 -16.67 5.92
C LYS A 22 -38.10 -15.53 6.17
N PRO A 23 -36.77 -15.81 6.17
CA PRO A 23 -35.81 -14.74 6.16
C PRO A 23 -36.11 -13.89 4.92
N ASP A 24 -36.18 -12.58 5.12
CA ASP A 24 -36.33 -11.57 4.08
C ASP A 24 -35.15 -11.70 3.11
N ASN A 25 -35.33 -12.53 2.09
CA ASN A 25 -34.47 -12.53 0.91
C ASN A 25 -34.88 -11.29 0.14
N GLY A 26 -34.26 -10.16 0.49
CA GLY A 26 -34.24 -8.98 -0.34
C GLY A 26 -33.86 -9.45 -1.74
N GLY A 27 -34.85 -9.46 -2.62
CA GLY A 27 -34.78 -10.04 -3.94
C GLY A 27 -33.66 -9.40 -4.77
N ASN A 28 -32.53 -10.10 -4.86
CA ASN A 28 -31.64 -9.95 -5.98
C ASN A 28 -32.16 -10.91 -7.05
N GLY A 29 -32.94 -10.37 -8.00
CA GLY A 29 -33.09 -11.00 -9.30
C GLY A 29 -31.69 -11.18 -9.90
N PRO A 30 -31.51 -12.05 -10.92
CA PRO A 30 -30.21 -12.23 -11.56
C PRO A 30 -29.69 -10.85 -11.97
N ASP A 31 -28.38 -10.57 -11.68
CA ASP A 31 -27.66 -9.38 -12.10
C ASP A 31 -27.71 -9.28 -13.64
N VAL A 32 -28.75 -8.67 -14.16
CA VAL A 32 -28.83 -8.27 -15.56
C VAL A 32 -28.26 -6.86 -15.59
N PRO A 33 -27.13 -6.63 -16.25
CA PRO A 33 -26.64 -5.27 -16.42
C PRO A 33 -27.71 -4.41 -17.10
N PRO A 34 -27.91 -3.16 -16.68
CA PRO A 34 -28.84 -2.26 -17.35
C PRO A 34 -28.49 -2.12 -18.84
N GLU A 35 -29.49 -2.07 -19.69
CA GLU A 35 -29.32 -2.00 -21.17
C GLU A 35 -28.52 -0.78 -21.63
N ASP A 36 -28.41 0.28 -20.79
CA ASP A 36 -27.72 1.53 -21.11
C ASP A 36 -26.28 1.60 -20.56
N GLY A 37 -25.78 0.53 -19.88
CA GLY A 37 -24.43 0.43 -19.35
C GLY A 37 -24.15 1.32 -18.14
N ARG A 38 -25.14 2.03 -17.62
CA ARG A 38 -25.04 2.90 -16.44
C ARG A 38 -25.33 2.14 -15.16
N ASN A 39 -24.31 1.53 -14.58
CA ASN A 39 -24.43 0.85 -13.29
C ASN A 39 -23.38 1.34 -12.29
N VAL A 40 -23.67 1.14 -11.01
CA VAL A 40 -22.78 1.41 -9.90
C VAL A 40 -22.30 0.08 -9.35
N THR A 41 -20.99 -0.11 -9.26
CA THR A 41 -20.41 -1.21 -8.50
C THR A 41 -19.97 -0.71 -7.12
N ALA A 42 -20.36 -1.42 -6.08
CA ALA A 42 -19.97 -1.16 -4.71
C ALA A 42 -19.25 -2.35 -4.09
N TYR A 43 -18.23 -2.07 -3.29
CA TYR A 43 -17.54 -3.04 -2.44
C TYR A 43 -17.69 -2.61 -0.99
N VAL A 44 -17.99 -3.56 -0.08
CA VAL A 44 -18.23 -3.28 1.34
C VAL A 44 -17.43 -4.24 2.21
N THR A 45 -16.68 -3.68 3.17
CA THR A 45 -16.08 -4.43 4.28
C THR A 45 -16.50 -3.82 5.61
N THR A 46 -17.00 -4.64 6.53
CA THR A 46 -17.39 -4.21 7.88
C THR A 46 -16.37 -4.65 8.92
N SER A 47 -16.20 -3.86 9.98
CA SER A 47 -15.22 -4.14 11.04
C SER A 47 -15.50 -5.42 11.82
N ASP A 48 -16.72 -5.92 11.81
CA ASP A 48 -17.12 -7.19 12.41
C ASP A 48 -16.95 -8.41 11.48
N ALA A 49 -16.34 -8.18 10.30
CA ALA A 49 -16.06 -9.18 9.28
C ALA A 49 -17.30 -9.92 8.72
N LYS A 50 -18.53 -9.42 8.95
CA LYS A 50 -19.74 -10.01 8.35
C LYS A 50 -19.86 -9.72 6.87
N SER A 51 -19.24 -8.65 6.40
CA SER A 51 -19.05 -8.33 4.99
C SER A 51 -17.55 -8.18 4.73
N LEU A 52 -17.01 -8.95 3.81
CA LEU A 52 -15.58 -8.97 3.46
C LEU A 52 -15.43 -8.73 1.96
N PHE A 53 -15.20 -7.47 1.59
CA PHE A 53 -15.08 -7.00 0.20
C PHE A 53 -16.26 -7.46 -0.68
N ARG A 54 -17.47 -7.42 -0.09
CA ARG A 54 -18.68 -7.87 -0.78
C ARG A 54 -19.01 -6.95 -1.93
N LYS A 55 -19.00 -7.49 -3.14
CA LYS A 55 -19.37 -6.78 -4.36
C LYS A 55 -20.90 -6.79 -4.55
N THR A 56 -21.47 -5.65 -4.92
CA THR A 56 -22.85 -5.50 -5.38
C THR A 56 -22.91 -4.54 -6.56
N THR A 57 -23.84 -4.75 -7.47
CA THR A 57 -24.09 -3.87 -8.61
C THR A 57 -25.54 -3.40 -8.54
N PHE A 58 -25.80 -2.13 -8.83
CA PHE A 58 -27.14 -1.53 -8.81
C PHE A 58 -27.22 -0.33 -9.75
N ASP A 59 -28.44 0.05 -10.11
CA ASP A 59 -28.70 1.15 -11.06
C ASP A 59 -28.71 2.52 -10.39
N PHE A 60 -28.55 3.56 -11.19
CA PHE A 60 -28.82 4.93 -10.77
C PHE A 60 -30.28 5.09 -10.37
N THR A 61 -30.54 5.99 -9.43
CA THR A 61 -31.89 6.28 -9.00
C THR A 61 -32.22 7.75 -9.17
N ASP A 62 -33.35 8.05 -9.82
CA ASP A 62 -33.95 9.38 -9.80
C ASP A 62 -34.62 9.60 -8.45
N LEU A 63 -33.85 10.14 -7.49
CA LEU A 63 -34.40 10.48 -6.19
C LEU A 63 -34.63 11.96 -6.04
N ASN A 64 -35.88 12.31 -5.76
CA ASN A 64 -36.24 13.64 -5.30
C ASN A 64 -35.79 13.82 -3.84
N VAL A 65 -34.47 14.00 -3.64
CA VAL A 65 -33.83 14.21 -2.32
C VAL A 65 -33.48 15.68 -2.19
N LEU A 66 -33.57 16.22 -0.97
CA LEU A 66 -33.15 17.59 -0.70
C LEU A 66 -31.68 17.81 -1.09
N ASN A 67 -31.38 18.93 -1.72
CA ASN A 67 -30.01 19.23 -2.16
C ASN A 67 -29.01 19.26 -0.99
N SER A 68 -29.44 19.64 0.20
CA SER A 68 -28.61 19.60 1.43
C SER A 68 -28.18 18.19 1.84
N SER A 69 -28.80 17.13 1.28
CA SER A 69 -28.44 15.74 1.55
C SER A 69 -27.59 15.13 0.43
N LYS A 70 -27.26 15.90 -0.61
CA LYS A 70 -26.49 15.45 -1.77
C LYS A 70 -25.04 15.83 -1.64
N ILE A 71 -24.16 14.87 -1.97
CA ILE A 71 -22.72 15.08 -2.19
C ILE A 71 -22.57 15.42 -3.67
N PHE A 72 -22.33 16.69 -3.95
CA PHE A 72 -22.01 17.12 -5.31
C PHE A 72 -20.52 16.96 -5.56
N TYR A 73 -20.14 16.64 -6.78
CA TYR A 73 -18.75 16.54 -7.21
C TYR A 73 -18.54 17.23 -8.56
N ASP A 74 -17.34 17.77 -8.74
CA ASP A 74 -16.92 18.42 -9.97
C ASP A 74 -15.67 17.72 -10.53
N LYS A 75 -15.84 17.02 -11.67
CA LYS A 75 -14.77 16.32 -12.36
C LYS A 75 -13.69 17.25 -12.91
N THR A 76 -13.99 18.54 -13.07
CA THR A 76 -13.05 19.53 -13.58
C THR A 76 -12.19 20.17 -12.48
N ALA A 77 -12.68 20.19 -11.24
CA ALA A 77 -11.95 20.67 -10.07
C ALA A 77 -11.07 19.57 -9.48
N ALA A 78 -9.99 19.26 -10.20
CA ALA A 78 -9.10 18.16 -9.87
C ALA A 78 -7.88 18.61 -9.06
N PHE A 79 -7.47 17.74 -8.13
CA PHE A 79 -6.25 17.83 -7.36
C PHE A 79 -5.16 16.90 -7.93
N GLN A 80 -4.38 16.27 -7.06
CA GLN A 80 -3.30 15.37 -7.47
C GLN A 80 -3.79 14.13 -8.24
N GLU A 81 -2.90 13.61 -9.05
CA GLU A 81 -3.02 12.31 -9.71
C GLU A 81 -2.56 11.19 -8.77
N VAL A 82 -3.20 10.02 -8.86
CA VAL A 82 -2.88 8.82 -8.09
C VAL A 82 -2.07 7.86 -8.95
N ASP A 83 -0.94 7.40 -8.41
CA ASP A 83 -0.06 6.42 -9.08
C ASP A 83 -0.44 4.97 -8.77
N GLY A 84 -1.10 4.71 -7.63
CA GLY A 84 -1.62 3.40 -7.28
C GLY A 84 -1.52 3.04 -5.82
N PHE A 85 -1.91 1.79 -5.53
CA PHE A 85 -1.92 1.21 -4.18
C PHE A 85 -1.41 -0.22 -4.22
N GLY A 86 -0.78 -0.67 -3.11
CA GLY A 86 -0.33 -2.03 -3.01
C GLY A 86 0.39 -2.37 -1.71
N LEU A 87 1.18 -3.43 -1.78
CA LEU A 87 1.98 -3.93 -0.66
C LEU A 87 3.41 -4.22 -1.12
N ALA A 88 4.34 -4.29 -0.17
CA ALA A 88 5.71 -4.65 -0.47
C ALA A 88 5.83 -6.12 -0.91
N VAL A 89 6.59 -6.33 -1.97
CA VAL A 89 6.96 -7.65 -2.48
C VAL A 89 8.40 -7.93 -2.07
N THR A 90 8.55 -8.46 -0.83
CA THR A 90 9.85 -8.84 -0.27
C THR A 90 10.27 -10.25 -0.74
N THR A 91 11.54 -10.60 -0.57
CA THR A 91 11.99 -11.97 -0.84
C THR A 91 11.27 -13.01 0.03
N ALA A 92 10.85 -12.64 1.23
CA ALA A 92 9.99 -13.46 2.08
C ALA A 92 8.61 -13.73 1.45
N THR A 93 7.95 -12.70 0.94
CA THR A 93 6.72 -12.84 0.16
C THR A 93 6.93 -13.76 -1.05
N CYS A 94 8.01 -13.52 -1.80
CA CYS A 94 8.30 -14.31 -3.00
C CYS A 94 8.58 -15.77 -2.68
N TYR A 95 9.26 -16.06 -1.57
CA TYR A 95 9.47 -17.43 -1.11
C TYR A 95 8.13 -18.13 -0.87
N ASN A 96 7.25 -17.53 -0.08
CA ASN A 96 5.94 -18.12 0.23
C ASN A 96 5.09 -18.34 -1.04
N LEU A 97 5.10 -17.39 -1.96
CA LEU A 97 4.41 -17.53 -3.25
C LEU A 97 4.98 -18.68 -4.09
N LEU A 98 6.30 -18.84 -4.13
CA LEU A 98 6.95 -19.93 -4.89
C LEU A 98 6.74 -21.30 -4.26
N MET A 99 6.42 -21.38 -2.98
CA MET A 99 6.04 -22.64 -2.32
C MET A 99 4.62 -23.09 -2.68
N MET A 100 3.75 -22.18 -3.16
CA MET A 100 2.42 -22.53 -3.67
C MET A 100 2.50 -23.35 -4.96
N SER A 101 1.45 -24.12 -5.27
CA SER A 101 1.31 -24.67 -6.62
C SER A 101 1.22 -23.52 -7.64
N GLN A 102 1.64 -23.78 -8.91
CA GLN A 102 1.58 -22.78 -9.97
C GLN A 102 0.15 -22.23 -10.14
N ASP A 103 -0.85 -23.12 -10.13
CA ASP A 103 -2.25 -22.75 -10.35
C ASP A 103 -2.79 -21.88 -9.19
N ASP A 104 -2.55 -22.27 -7.94
CA ASP A 104 -2.99 -21.52 -6.76
C ASP A 104 -2.28 -20.15 -6.70
N ARG A 105 -0.98 -20.09 -7.02
CA ARG A 105 -0.20 -18.86 -7.09
C ARG A 105 -0.71 -17.93 -8.19
N THR A 106 -0.94 -18.47 -9.40
CA THR A 106 -1.48 -17.68 -10.52
C THR A 106 -2.85 -17.11 -10.16
N ALA A 107 -3.73 -17.90 -9.54
CA ALA A 107 -5.05 -17.44 -9.09
C ALA A 107 -4.94 -16.32 -8.06
N PHE A 108 -4.04 -16.47 -7.08
CA PHE A 108 -3.80 -15.42 -6.07
C PHE A 108 -3.23 -14.14 -6.68
N LEU A 109 -2.21 -14.23 -7.53
CA LEU A 109 -1.60 -13.08 -8.19
C LEU A 109 -2.58 -12.38 -9.13
N THR A 110 -3.41 -13.14 -9.86
CA THR A 110 -4.49 -12.57 -10.69
C THR A 110 -5.48 -11.81 -9.82
N GLN A 111 -5.93 -12.39 -8.70
CA GLN A 111 -6.82 -11.69 -7.79
C GLN A 111 -6.22 -10.39 -7.23
N MET A 112 -4.91 -10.35 -6.99
CA MET A 112 -4.24 -9.17 -6.44
C MET A 112 -3.93 -8.11 -7.50
N PHE A 113 -3.42 -8.49 -8.67
CA PHE A 113 -2.83 -7.56 -9.63
C PHE A 113 -3.66 -7.32 -10.90
N SER A 114 -4.55 -8.24 -11.30
CA SER A 114 -5.34 -8.03 -12.51
C SER A 114 -6.30 -6.84 -12.34
N PRO A 115 -6.26 -5.86 -13.26
CA PRO A 115 -7.17 -4.71 -13.21
C PRO A 115 -8.61 -5.05 -13.62
N THR A 116 -8.85 -6.22 -14.21
CA THR A 116 -10.16 -6.66 -14.72
C THR A 116 -10.75 -7.83 -13.92
N GLU A 117 -9.91 -8.77 -13.49
CA GLU A 117 -10.32 -10.00 -12.81
C GLU A 117 -10.00 -9.97 -11.30
N GLY A 118 -9.24 -8.96 -10.85
CA GLY A 118 -8.78 -8.81 -9.49
C GLY A 118 -9.07 -7.45 -8.90
N VAL A 119 -8.31 -7.10 -7.84
CA VAL A 119 -8.42 -5.79 -7.19
C VAL A 119 -7.56 -4.72 -7.87
N GLY A 120 -6.67 -5.10 -8.79
CA GLY A 120 -5.88 -4.17 -9.58
C GLY A 120 -4.80 -3.41 -8.80
N SER A 121 -4.16 -4.06 -7.81
CA SER A 121 -2.98 -3.48 -7.15
C SER A 121 -1.94 -3.11 -8.20
N SER A 122 -1.42 -1.89 -8.14
CA SER A 122 -0.62 -1.30 -9.22
C SER A 122 0.64 -0.58 -8.76
N LEU A 123 0.86 -0.47 -7.46
CA LEU A 123 2.06 0.14 -6.88
C LEU A 123 2.61 -0.82 -5.83
N ILE A 124 3.84 -1.30 -6.04
CA ILE A 124 4.51 -2.18 -5.09
C ILE A 124 5.82 -1.57 -4.62
N ARG A 125 6.30 -2.00 -3.47
CA ARG A 125 7.61 -1.63 -2.95
C ARG A 125 8.52 -2.84 -2.90
N VAL A 126 9.75 -2.69 -3.36
CA VAL A 126 10.79 -3.72 -3.30
C VAL A 126 12.05 -3.18 -2.64
N SER A 127 12.80 -4.04 -1.95
CA SER A 127 14.09 -3.66 -1.39
C SER A 127 15.17 -3.63 -2.49
N ILE A 128 16.08 -2.67 -2.38
CA ILE A 128 17.33 -2.63 -3.16
C ILE A 128 18.40 -3.39 -2.37
N GLY A 129 18.59 -4.66 -2.67
CA GLY A 129 19.30 -5.61 -1.82
C GLY A 129 18.38 -6.22 -0.76
N ALA A 130 18.96 -6.72 0.34
CA ALA A 130 18.17 -7.32 1.41
C ALA A 130 17.39 -6.30 2.24
N SER A 131 16.36 -6.79 2.91
CA SER A 131 15.63 -6.11 3.98
C SER A 131 15.63 -7.00 5.23
N ASP A 132 14.94 -6.59 6.28
CA ASP A 132 14.65 -7.41 7.45
C ASP A 132 13.76 -8.65 7.16
N PHE A 133 13.26 -8.77 5.91
CA PHE A 133 12.53 -9.92 5.37
C PHE A 133 13.29 -10.64 4.24
N CYS A 134 14.61 -10.69 4.31
CA CYS A 134 15.45 -11.62 3.52
C CYS A 134 15.42 -13.03 4.13
N LEU A 135 15.92 -14.04 3.39
CA LEU A 135 15.75 -15.45 3.80
C LEU A 135 16.90 -15.98 4.66
N LYS A 136 18.14 -15.59 4.36
CA LYS A 136 19.33 -16.22 4.95
C LYS A 136 20.32 -15.23 5.55
N GLU A 137 20.74 -14.27 4.75
CA GLU A 137 21.79 -13.33 5.10
C GLU A 137 21.50 -11.96 4.52
N GLU A 138 22.11 -10.96 5.09
CA GLU A 138 22.05 -9.60 4.61
C GLU A 138 23.02 -9.41 3.46
N TYR A 139 22.57 -8.69 2.43
CA TYR A 139 23.35 -8.47 1.21
C TYR A 139 22.96 -7.18 0.51
N THR A 140 23.88 -6.71 -0.33
CA THR A 140 23.60 -5.79 -1.42
C THR A 140 24.02 -6.43 -2.74
N TRP A 141 23.79 -5.73 -3.85
CA TRP A 141 24.30 -6.23 -5.14
C TRP A 141 25.78 -5.89 -5.38
N CYS A 142 26.50 -5.39 -4.36
CA CYS A 142 27.91 -5.01 -4.46
C CYS A 142 28.64 -5.11 -3.11
N ASP A 143 28.69 -6.28 -2.51
CA ASP A 143 29.27 -6.48 -1.16
C ASP A 143 30.80 -6.43 -1.13
N LYS A 144 31.45 -6.63 -2.28
CA LYS A 144 32.90 -6.44 -2.42
C LYS A 144 33.19 -5.02 -2.88
N PRO A 145 34.26 -4.39 -2.37
CA PRO A 145 34.68 -3.04 -2.81
C PRO A 145 34.86 -2.95 -4.32
N GLY A 146 34.35 -1.86 -4.91
CA GLY A 146 34.43 -1.57 -6.34
C GLY A 146 33.19 -1.99 -7.11
N LEU A 147 32.63 -1.09 -7.94
CA LEU A 147 31.41 -1.31 -8.73
C LEU A 147 31.58 -2.33 -9.87
N GLU A 148 32.79 -2.76 -10.17
CA GLU A 148 33.08 -3.89 -11.02
C GLU A 148 32.60 -5.23 -10.43
N ASN A 149 32.38 -5.28 -9.11
CA ASN A 149 31.82 -6.43 -8.39
C ASN A 149 30.28 -6.39 -8.28
N PHE A 150 29.63 -5.38 -8.86
CA PHE A 150 28.18 -5.29 -8.86
C PHE A 150 27.56 -6.45 -9.65
N ALA A 151 26.68 -7.20 -8.98
CA ALA A 151 25.93 -8.31 -9.59
C ALA A 151 24.63 -8.56 -8.83
N VAL A 152 23.58 -8.95 -9.54
CA VAL A 152 22.32 -9.37 -8.91
C VAL A 152 22.59 -10.51 -7.92
N HIS A 153 22.12 -10.34 -6.69
CA HIS A 153 22.30 -11.37 -5.67
C HIS A 153 21.53 -12.66 -6.02
N PRO A 154 22.08 -13.85 -5.69
CA PRO A 154 21.41 -15.13 -5.98
C PRO A 154 20.01 -15.25 -5.39
N GLU A 155 19.73 -14.66 -4.22
CA GLU A 155 18.43 -14.67 -3.57
C GLU A 155 17.39 -13.93 -4.43
N ASP A 156 17.73 -12.74 -4.97
CA ASP A 156 16.82 -11.99 -5.85
C ASP A 156 16.58 -12.70 -7.18
N LYS A 157 17.61 -13.32 -7.75
CA LYS A 157 17.46 -14.14 -8.97
C LYS A 157 16.55 -15.34 -8.75
N GLN A 158 16.62 -15.95 -7.56
CA GLN A 158 15.88 -17.16 -7.26
C GLN A 158 14.43 -16.89 -6.88
N TYR A 159 14.16 -15.80 -6.17
CA TYR A 159 12.85 -15.54 -5.56
C TYR A 159 12.17 -14.30 -6.12
N LEU A 160 12.83 -13.14 -6.10
CA LEU A 160 12.20 -11.87 -6.48
C LEU A 160 11.85 -11.82 -7.98
N PHE A 161 12.81 -12.06 -8.84
CA PHE A 161 12.62 -11.93 -10.29
C PHE A 161 11.54 -12.86 -10.86
N PRO A 162 11.45 -14.15 -10.49
CA PRO A 162 10.37 -15.01 -10.98
C PRO A 162 8.98 -14.49 -10.62
N ILE A 163 8.79 -14.01 -9.39
CA ILE A 163 7.49 -13.48 -8.95
C ILE A 163 7.17 -12.15 -9.63
N LEU A 164 8.14 -11.24 -9.76
CA LEU A 164 7.91 -10.00 -10.51
C LEU A 164 7.51 -10.29 -11.96
N LYS A 165 8.13 -11.27 -12.63
CA LYS A 165 7.75 -11.67 -13.99
C LYS A 165 6.31 -12.20 -14.06
N GLU A 166 5.87 -12.99 -13.08
CA GLU A 166 4.48 -13.45 -13.02
C GLU A 166 3.51 -12.28 -12.78
N ILE A 167 3.87 -11.31 -11.91
CA ILE A 167 3.09 -10.08 -11.67
C ILE A 167 2.97 -9.27 -12.97
N TYR A 168 4.08 -9.02 -13.66
CA TYR A 168 4.09 -8.23 -14.89
C TYR A 168 3.40 -8.94 -16.06
N ALA A 169 3.38 -10.27 -16.08
CA ALA A 169 2.59 -11.02 -17.05
C ALA A 169 1.07 -10.82 -16.85
N ILE A 170 0.63 -10.57 -15.62
CA ILE A 170 -0.78 -10.29 -15.27
C ILE A 170 -1.11 -8.81 -15.45
N ASN A 171 -0.22 -7.92 -15.01
CA ASN A 171 -0.40 -6.47 -15.09
C ASN A 171 0.93 -5.78 -15.43
N PRO A 172 1.17 -5.47 -16.71
CA PRO A 172 2.43 -4.84 -17.13
C PRO A 172 2.56 -3.37 -16.68
N ASN A 173 1.52 -2.77 -16.10
CA ASN A 173 1.51 -1.38 -15.65
C ASN A 173 1.79 -1.25 -14.13
N VAL A 174 2.22 -2.31 -13.47
CA VAL A 174 2.63 -2.24 -12.06
C VAL A 174 3.88 -1.37 -11.94
N LYS A 175 3.81 -0.38 -11.06
CA LYS A 175 4.89 0.54 -10.73
C LYS A 175 5.66 0.05 -9.51
N ILE A 176 6.98 0.21 -9.52
CA ILE A 176 7.86 -0.21 -8.41
C ILE A 176 8.46 1.02 -7.73
N ILE A 177 8.40 1.05 -6.39
CA ILE A 177 9.23 1.92 -5.53
C ILE A 177 10.36 1.06 -4.98
N GLY A 178 11.61 1.40 -5.31
CA GLY A 178 12.80 0.75 -4.77
C GLY A 178 13.35 1.47 -3.54
N SER A 179 13.64 0.73 -2.45
CA SER A 179 14.19 1.32 -1.22
C SER A 179 15.32 0.46 -0.66
N PRO A 180 16.53 0.99 -0.40
CA PRO A 180 17.62 0.26 0.24
C PRO A 180 17.53 0.34 1.77
N TRP A 181 17.81 -0.75 2.47
CA TRP A 181 17.96 -0.77 3.92
C TRP A 181 19.36 -0.36 4.36
N SER A 182 20.35 -0.51 3.49
CA SER A 182 21.72 -0.08 3.68
C SER A 182 22.44 0.06 2.34
N CYS A 183 23.44 0.93 2.27
CA CYS A 183 24.45 0.84 1.23
C CYS A 183 25.38 -0.37 1.47
N PRO A 184 26.20 -0.80 0.46
CA PRO A 184 27.28 -1.77 0.66
C PRO A 184 28.18 -1.40 1.85
N LYS A 185 28.55 -2.38 2.69
CA LYS A 185 29.32 -2.11 3.93
C LYS A 185 30.60 -1.34 3.68
N TRP A 186 31.28 -1.59 2.57
CA TRP A 186 32.53 -0.88 2.23
C TRP A 186 32.34 0.61 1.95
N MET A 187 31.07 1.05 1.68
CA MET A 187 30.72 2.46 1.56
C MET A 187 30.36 3.12 2.90
N LYS A 188 30.26 2.35 4.00
CA LYS A 188 29.88 2.87 5.31
C LYS A 188 31.08 3.42 6.09
N GLY A 189 30.80 4.48 6.86
CA GLY A 189 31.75 5.11 7.76
C GLY A 189 31.11 5.66 9.04
N GLY A 190 31.90 6.38 9.83
CA GLY A 190 31.44 7.10 11.01
C GLY A 190 31.25 6.27 12.29
N GLY A 191 31.19 4.95 12.20
CA GLY A 191 30.94 4.07 13.33
C GLY A 191 29.47 3.98 13.74
N HIS A 192 29.21 3.25 14.83
CA HIS A 192 27.86 3.11 15.35
C HIS A 192 27.34 4.45 15.89
N TRP A 193 26.22 4.92 15.33
CA TRP A 193 25.49 6.08 15.83
C TRP A 193 26.30 7.40 15.93
N TYR A 194 27.01 7.79 14.88
CA TYR A 194 27.68 9.08 14.82
C TYR A 194 26.79 10.13 14.15
N GLU A 195 26.32 11.14 14.91
CA GLU A 195 25.49 12.26 14.39
C GLU A 195 26.32 13.47 13.93
N GLY A 196 27.60 13.56 14.29
CA GLY A 196 28.47 14.68 13.93
C GLY A 196 28.79 14.75 12.44
N ASN A 197 29.37 15.86 12.00
CA ASN A 197 29.70 16.11 10.60
C ASN A 197 31.21 16.21 10.34
N ASP A 198 32.06 15.70 11.26
CA ASP A 198 33.50 15.64 11.02
C ASP A 198 33.80 14.65 9.89
N LYS A 199 34.27 15.19 8.76
CA LYS A 199 34.59 14.40 7.56
C LYS A 199 35.64 13.31 7.86
N ALA A 200 36.62 13.57 8.70
CA ALA A 200 37.64 12.57 9.04
C ALA A 200 37.05 11.37 9.80
N VAL A 201 36.00 11.60 10.60
CA VAL A 201 35.27 10.54 11.29
C VAL A 201 34.35 9.79 10.31
N LEU A 202 33.64 10.51 9.46
CA LEU A 202 32.72 9.91 8.48
C LEU A 202 33.43 9.03 7.45
N GLU A 203 34.68 9.30 7.13
CA GLU A 203 35.50 8.49 6.20
C GLU A 203 36.11 7.24 6.86
N LYS A 204 35.97 7.07 8.18
CA LYS A 204 36.44 5.87 8.88
C LYS A 204 35.57 4.68 8.54
N ASP A 205 36.17 3.60 8.05
CA ASP A 205 35.46 2.37 7.69
C ASP A 205 34.61 1.82 8.86
N TYR A 206 33.40 1.41 8.53
CA TYR A 206 32.48 0.78 9.47
C TYR A 206 31.84 -0.46 8.82
N ASP A 207 32.46 -1.62 9.08
CA ASP A 207 32.05 -2.91 8.50
C ASP A 207 30.90 -3.54 9.30
N SER A 208 29.70 -2.99 9.14
CA SER A 208 28.50 -3.52 9.78
C SER A 208 27.26 -3.31 8.90
N TRP A 209 26.34 -4.27 8.92
CA TRP A 209 25.03 -4.08 8.33
C TRP A 209 24.13 -3.14 9.14
N THR A 210 24.35 -3.05 10.43
CA THR A 210 23.55 -2.21 11.36
C THR A 210 24.22 -0.86 11.53
N SER A 211 23.45 0.23 11.41
CA SER A 211 23.93 1.60 11.63
C SER A 211 25.03 2.05 10.65
N GLY A 212 25.90 2.97 11.08
CA GLY A 212 26.88 3.63 10.22
C GLY A 212 26.23 4.69 9.32
N ARG A 213 27.06 5.41 8.55
CA ARG A 213 26.62 6.44 7.59
C ARG A 213 27.31 6.21 6.24
N LEU A 214 26.70 6.70 5.18
CA LEU A 214 27.33 6.72 3.86
C LEU A 214 28.56 7.67 3.89
N LYS A 215 29.75 7.18 3.53
CA LYS A 215 30.95 8.02 3.41
C LYS A 215 30.74 9.07 2.32
N PRO A 216 31.06 10.35 2.58
CA PRO A 216 31.02 11.37 1.54
C PRO A 216 31.85 11.03 0.29
N SER A 217 33.01 10.37 0.46
CA SER A 217 33.85 9.91 -0.66
C SER A 217 33.17 8.82 -1.52
N CYS A 218 32.11 8.17 -1.02
CA CYS A 218 31.36 7.12 -1.71
C CYS A 218 30.07 7.61 -2.38
N TYR A 219 29.70 8.90 -2.28
CA TYR A 219 28.45 9.41 -2.84
C TYR A 219 28.33 9.12 -4.35
N GLN A 220 29.37 9.34 -5.14
CA GLN A 220 29.32 9.01 -6.56
C GLN A 220 29.18 7.50 -6.81
N ALA A 221 29.91 6.68 -6.09
CA ALA A 221 29.83 5.23 -6.24
C ALA A 221 28.43 4.70 -5.83
N TYR A 222 27.82 5.29 -4.81
CA TYR A 222 26.47 4.91 -4.41
C TYR A 222 25.40 5.40 -5.40
N ALA A 223 25.56 6.58 -5.98
CA ALA A 223 24.70 7.05 -7.07
C ALA A 223 24.80 6.13 -8.30
N ASP A 224 26.00 5.71 -8.68
CA ASP A 224 26.21 4.76 -9.78
C ASP A 224 25.66 3.36 -9.45
N TYR A 225 25.63 2.96 -8.18
CA TYR A 225 24.98 1.73 -7.70
C TYR A 225 23.47 1.77 -7.97
N PHE A 226 22.77 2.89 -7.65
CA PHE A 226 21.35 3.07 -7.97
C PHE A 226 21.10 2.98 -9.48
N VAL A 227 21.90 3.65 -10.27
CA VAL A 227 21.80 3.60 -11.74
C VAL A 227 21.93 2.17 -12.26
N LYS A 228 22.93 1.41 -11.76
CA LYS A 228 23.10 0.00 -12.13
C LYS A 228 21.91 -0.86 -11.73
N TRP A 229 21.37 -0.66 -10.52
CA TRP A 229 20.22 -1.40 -10.03
C TRP A 229 18.99 -1.13 -10.91
N ILE A 230 18.67 0.15 -11.18
CA ILE A 230 17.53 0.53 -12.02
C ILE A 230 17.66 -0.10 -13.41
N LYS A 231 18.82 0.04 -14.06
CA LYS A 231 19.03 -0.51 -15.41
C LYS A 231 18.85 -2.02 -15.47
N VAL A 232 19.32 -2.76 -14.47
CA VAL A 232 19.11 -4.22 -14.42
C VAL A 232 17.64 -4.55 -14.25
N MET A 233 16.91 -3.81 -13.40
CA MET A 233 15.48 -4.01 -13.24
C MET A 233 14.71 -3.73 -14.55
N GLU A 234 15.06 -2.67 -15.26
CA GLU A 234 14.46 -2.32 -16.57
C GLU A 234 14.82 -3.35 -17.65
N GLU A 235 16.06 -3.84 -17.68
CA GLU A 235 16.49 -4.93 -18.58
C GLU A 235 15.73 -6.24 -18.34
N GLU A 236 15.32 -6.51 -17.09
CA GLU A 236 14.46 -7.65 -16.75
C GLU A 236 12.97 -7.38 -17.06
N GLY A 237 12.62 -6.15 -17.47
CA GLY A 237 11.27 -5.75 -17.89
C GLY A 237 10.42 -5.14 -16.78
N PHE A 238 11.03 -4.62 -15.70
CA PHE A 238 10.31 -4.04 -14.56
C PHE A 238 10.39 -2.51 -14.59
N ASP A 239 9.23 -1.85 -14.46
CA ASP A 239 9.12 -0.37 -14.45
C ASP A 239 9.48 0.20 -13.07
N ILE A 240 10.61 0.90 -12.96
CA ILE A 240 11.03 1.60 -11.74
C ILE A 240 10.45 3.00 -11.74
N HIS A 241 9.35 3.17 -11.03
CA HIS A 241 8.64 4.42 -10.92
C HIS A 241 9.32 5.45 -9.99
N ALA A 242 9.87 4.96 -8.88
CA ALA A 242 10.53 5.80 -7.89
C ALA A 242 11.57 5.01 -7.10
N ILE A 243 12.48 5.76 -6.49
CA ILE A 243 13.40 5.25 -5.45
C ILE A 243 13.35 6.14 -4.21
N THR A 244 13.60 5.56 -3.04
CA THR A 244 14.03 6.30 -1.86
C THR A 244 15.54 6.10 -1.65
N MET A 245 16.21 7.08 -1.06
CA MET A 245 17.67 6.99 -0.90
C MET A 245 18.09 6.09 0.26
N GLN A 246 17.20 5.90 1.23
CA GLN A 246 17.39 5.04 2.40
C GLN A 246 16.03 4.74 3.04
N ASN A 247 15.73 3.48 3.29
CA ASN A 247 14.64 3.07 4.17
C ASN A 247 14.95 3.50 5.61
N GLU A 248 14.00 4.14 6.26
CA GLU A 248 14.08 4.55 7.65
C GLU A 248 15.42 5.21 8.05
N PRO A 249 15.78 6.34 7.44
CA PRO A 249 17.11 6.95 7.57
C PRO A 249 17.48 7.34 9.01
N LEU A 250 16.51 7.41 9.92
CA LEU A 250 16.74 7.73 11.33
C LEU A 250 16.74 6.51 12.24
N ASN A 251 16.38 5.33 11.72
CA ASN A 251 16.51 4.06 12.43
C ASN A 251 17.95 3.54 12.30
N HIS A 252 18.53 3.13 13.41
CA HIS A 252 19.89 2.63 13.46
C HIS A 252 20.04 1.32 14.25
N GLY A 253 18.90 0.76 14.68
CA GLY A 253 18.87 -0.44 15.53
C GLY A 253 18.54 -1.73 14.79
N ASN A 254 17.90 -1.61 13.62
CA ASN A 254 17.54 -2.78 12.82
C ASN A 254 18.71 -3.28 11.99
N SER A 255 18.72 -4.55 11.68
CA SER A 255 19.58 -5.11 10.66
C SER A 255 18.72 -5.45 9.42
N MET A 256 18.95 -4.89 8.23
CA MET A 256 19.98 -3.90 7.92
C MET A 256 19.49 -2.49 8.27
N SER A 257 20.42 -1.57 8.48
CA SER A 257 20.10 -0.14 8.62
C SER A 257 21.31 0.72 8.26
N MET A 258 21.06 1.99 8.00
CA MET A 258 22.07 3.03 7.84
C MET A 258 21.47 4.37 8.26
N PHE A 259 22.15 5.07 9.14
CA PHE A 259 21.75 6.43 9.54
C PHE A 259 22.08 7.42 8.43
N MET A 260 21.07 8.13 7.95
CA MET A 260 21.20 9.16 6.93
C MET A 260 20.44 10.42 7.39
N PRO A 261 21.06 11.33 8.15
CA PRO A 261 20.40 12.58 8.54
C PRO A 261 20.04 13.43 7.32
N TRP A 262 19.11 14.39 7.48
CA TRP A 262 18.69 15.24 6.38
C TRP A 262 19.85 15.96 5.66
N THR A 263 20.94 16.26 6.38
CA THR A 263 22.16 16.86 5.78
C THR A 263 22.83 15.93 4.78
N ASP A 264 22.93 14.64 5.08
CA ASP A 264 23.54 13.66 4.17
C ASP A 264 22.61 13.41 2.97
N GLN A 265 21.31 13.30 3.20
CA GLN A 265 20.34 13.10 2.11
C GLN A 265 20.32 14.29 1.17
N ARG A 266 20.36 15.54 1.71
CA ARG A 266 20.50 16.76 0.95
C ARG A 266 21.77 16.79 0.08
N ASP A 267 22.90 16.40 0.65
CA ASP A 267 24.18 16.44 -0.07
C ASP A 267 24.31 15.28 -1.07
N PHE A 268 23.76 14.12 -0.72
CA PHE A 268 23.76 12.96 -1.61
C PHE A 268 22.83 13.16 -2.83
N ILE A 269 21.65 13.75 -2.68
CA ILE A 269 20.74 13.96 -3.81
C ILE A 269 21.35 14.90 -4.88
N LYS A 270 22.23 15.83 -4.48
CA LYS A 270 22.98 16.70 -5.41
C LYS A 270 23.98 15.92 -6.27
N VAL A 271 24.32 14.70 -5.89
CA VAL A 271 25.13 13.78 -6.69
C VAL A 271 24.25 12.80 -7.43
N LEU A 272 23.24 12.22 -6.76
CA LEU A 272 22.37 11.21 -7.32
C LEU A 272 21.54 11.76 -8.50
N GLY A 273 20.87 12.92 -8.33
CA GLY A 273 20.01 13.52 -9.36
C GLY A 273 20.73 13.74 -10.69
N PRO A 274 21.86 14.48 -10.72
CA PRO A 274 22.64 14.64 -11.96
C PRO A 274 23.16 13.31 -12.53
N THR A 275 23.48 12.34 -11.68
CA THR A 275 23.94 11.02 -12.12
C THR A 275 22.80 10.25 -12.81
N MET A 276 21.60 10.28 -12.26
CA MET A 276 20.42 9.68 -12.90
C MET A 276 20.10 10.36 -14.24
N GLN A 277 20.05 11.70 -14.28
CA GLN A 277 19.80 12.46 -15.50
C GLN A 277 20.83 12.13 -16.59
N LYS A 278 22.12 12.11 -16.25
CA LYS A 278 23.20 11.74 -17.20
C LYS A 278 23.03 10.33 -17.78
N ASN A 279 22.34 9.46 -17.09
CA ASN A 279 22.10 8.07 -17.49
C ASN A 279 20.73 7.84 -18.14
N GLY A 280 19.94 8.91 -18.40
CA GLY A 280 18.61 8.82 -19.03
C GLY A 280 17.53 8.28 -18.10
N LEU A 281 17.67 8.52 -16.78
CA LEU A 281 16.75 8.03 -15.73
C LEU A 281 16.03 9.20 -15.03
N GLU A 282 15.83 10.32 -15.73
CA GLU A 282 15.14 11.51 -15.20
C GLU A 282 13.67 11.29 -14.89
N ASP A 283 13.03 10.29 -15.49
CA ASP A 283 11.65 9.92 -15.25
C ASP A 283 11.47 9.10 -13.96
N VAL A 284 12.55 8.50 -13.43
CA VAL A 284 12.54 7.79 -12.15
C VAL A 284 12.56 8.81 -11.01
N ARG A 285 11.51 8.84 -10.22
CA ARG A 285 11.34 9.81 -9.13
C ARG A 285 12.25 9.51 -7.96
N ILE A 286 12.87 10.55 -7.39
CA ILE A 286 13.62 10.46 -6.13
C ILE A 286 12.72 10.97 -5.01
N LEU A 287 12.43 10.12 -4.02
CA LEU A 287 11.62 10.45 -2.87
C LEU A 287 12.51 10.63 -1.64
N LEU A 288 12.27 11.71 -0.91
CA LEU A 288 12.99 12.03 0.32
C LEU A 288 12.44 11.24 1.50
N PHE A 289 13.24 11.14 2.55
CA PHE A 289 12.89 10.67 3.88
C PHE A 289 12.63 9.16 3.93
N ASP A 290 11.39 8.71 3.75
CA ASP A 290 10.99 7.28 3.83
C ASP A 290 10.96 6.77 5.29
N HIS A 291 10.30 7.53 6.20
CA HIS A 291 10.25 7.23 7.63
C HIS A 291 9.03 7.84 8.35
N ASN A 292 9.02 7.71 9.68
CA ASN A 292 7.93 8.05 10.58
C ASN A 292 7.62 9.55 10.67
N TYR A 293 6.34 9.91 10.80
CA TYR A 293 5.88 11.29 10.95
C TYR A 293 6.48 12.03 12.16
N ASN A 294 6.92 11.33 13.20
CA ASN A 294 7.55 11.93 14.39
C ASN A 294 9.08 12.06 14.29
N TYR A 295 9.68 11.74 13.12
CA TYR A 295 11.14 11.78 12.90
C TYR A 295 11.93 11.01 13.96
N ASP A 296 11.38 9.89 14.44
CA ASP A 296 11.92 9.06 15.53
C ASP A 296 12.24 9.86 16.81
N ASN A 297 11.49 10.95 17.05
CA ASN A 297 11.69 11.87 18.15
C ASN A 297 13.09 12.52 18.19
N LYS A 298 13.78 12.62 17.03
CA LYS A 298 15.09 13.26 16.93
C LYS A 298 14.92 14.76 16.64
N ALA A 299 15.13 15.59 17.64
CA ALA A 299 14.93 17.05 17.55
C ALA A 299 15.73 17.72 16.41
N SER A 300 16.92 17.22 16.09
CA SER A 300 17.77 17.71 14.98
C SER A 300 17.25 17.34 13.59
N GLN A 301 16.24 16.49 13.50
CA GLN A 301 15.71 15.93 12.25
C GLN A 301 14.24 16.35 11.98
N LEU A 302 13.62 17.09 12.89
CA LEU A 302 12.26 17.61 12.69
C LEU A 302 12.16 18.41 11.39
N GLY A 303 11.12 18.18 10.62
CA GLY A 303 10.98 18.81 9.31
C GLY A 303 12.00 18.34 8.26
N TYR A 304 12.50 17.13 8.36
CA TYR A 304 13.52 16.56 7.49
C TYR A 304 13.33 16.88 5.99
N PRO A 305 12.18 16.61 5.35
CA PRO A 305 11.99 16.98 3.94
C PRO A 305 12.04 18.49 3.71
N LEU A 306 11.54 19.31 4.64
CA LEU A 306 11.53 20.78 4.51
C LEU A 306 12.96 21.34 4.44
N HIS A 307 13.87 20.80 5.25
CA HIS A 307 15.29 21.18 5.21
C HIS A 307 15.96 20.86 3.86
N VAL A 308 15.59 19.73 3.25
CA VAL A 308 16.12 19.36 1.94
C VAL A 308 15.50 20.21 0.83
N TYR A 309 14.18 20.47 0.90
CA TYR A 309 13.49 21.33 -0.08
C TYR A 309 13.96 22.80 -0.01
N ALA A 310 14.36 23.28 1.16
CA ALA A 310 14.89 24.64 1.32
C ALA A 310 16.24 24.87 0.60
N ASP A 311 16.97 23.82 0.23
CA ASP A 311 18.18 23.89 -0.59
C ASP A 311 17.78 23.73 -2.07
N GLU A 312 17.81 24.81 -2.85
CA GLU A 312 17.36 24.83 -4.25
C GLU A 312 18.10 23.80 -5.12
N ASP A 313 19.38 23.57 -4.86
CA ASP A 313 20.20 22.62 -5.62
C ASP A 313 19.83 21.17 -5.30
N ALA A 314 19.32 20.88 -4.12
CA ALA A 314 18.77 19.59 -3.75
C ALA A 314 17.31 19.44 -4.19
N SER A 315 16.49 20.46 -3.94
CA SER A 315 15.05 20.47 -4.18
C SER A 315 14.66 20.14 -5.61
N LYS A 316 15.41 20.63 -6.59
CA LYS A 316 15.14 20.38 -8.02
C LYS A 316 15.20 18.90 -8.42
N TRP A 317 15.87 18.04 -7.62
CA TRP A 317 15.96 16.59 -7.85
C TRP A 317 14.96 15.80 -7.04
N ALA A 318 14.38 16.38 -5.98
CA ALA A 318 13.41 15.74 -5.11
C ALA A 318 12.01 15.88 -5.70
N HIS A 319 11.39 14.75 -6.11
CA HIS A 319 10.04 14.73 -6.65
C HIS A 319 8.96 14.77 -5.56
N GLY A 320 9.33 14.31 -4.37
CA GLY A 320 8.41 14.24 -3.24
C GLY A 320 9.06 13.63 -2.01
N SER A 321 8.23 13.26 -1.04
CA SER A 321 8.65 12.59 0.19
C SER A 321 7.83 11.33 0.46
N ALA A 322 8.47 10.35 1.10
CA ALA A 322 7.92 9.05 1.47
C ALA A 322 7.78 8.95 2.99
N TRP A 323 6.72 8.28 3.45
CA TRP A 323 6.31 8.32 4.85
C TRP A 323 5.87 6.96 5.39
N HIS A 324 6.15 6.74 6.69
CA HIS A 324 5.71 5.61 7.49
C HIS A 324 4.87 6.09 8.69
N SER A 325 4.11 5.21 9.32
CA SER A 325 3.18 5.57 10.40
C SER A 325 3.42 4.84 11.73
N TYR A 326 4.62 4.36 11.99
CA TYR A 326 4.93 3.75 13.30
C TYR A 326 5.05 4.78 14.42
N GLY A 327 5.16 6.07 14.10
CA GLY A 327 5.20 7.17 15.04
C GLY A 327 4.71 8.48 14.44
N GLY A 328 4.05 9.31 15.26
CA GLY A 328 3.52 10.60 14.85
C GLY A 328 2.12 10.53 14.23
N SER A 329 1.79 11.49 13.39
CA SER A 329 0.46 11.62 12.78
C SER A 329 0.58 12.11 11.34
N VAL A 330 -0.32 11.65 10.48
CA VAL A 330 -0.46 12.10 9.08
C VAL A 330 -0.65 13.62 8.94
N THR A 331 -1.02 14.32 10.02
CA THR A 331 -1.12 15.79 10.04
C THR A 331 0.22 16.50 9.87
N GLU A 332 1.35 15.80 10.04
CA GLU A 332 2.69 16.32 9.71
C GLU A 332 2.79 16.73 8.24
N LEU A 333 2.06 16.06 7.37
CA LEU A 333 1.99 16.40 5.95
C LEU A 333 1.34 17.76 5.67
N ASP A 334 0.54 18.31 6.59
CA ASP A 334 -0.13 19.59 6.37
C ASP A 334 0.89 20.73 6.18
N GLN A 335 1.99 20.73 6.95
CA GLN A 335 3.07 21.68 6.75
C GLN A 335 3.82 21.45 5.42
N ILE A 336 4.11 20.19 5.09
CA ILE A 336 4.81 19.83 3.84
C ILE A 336 4.08 20.36 2.62
N ILE A 337 2.78 20.07 2.51
CA ILE A 337 1.98 20.48 1.34
C ILE A 337 1.67 21.99 1.33
N HIS A 338 1.68 22.64 2.51
CA HIS A 338 1.50 24.08 2.58
C HIS A 338 2.73 24.84 2.06
N GLU A 339 3.92 24.42 2.46
CA GLU A 339 5.18 25.07 2.07
C GLU A 339 5.66 24.68 0.67
N TYR A 340 5.41 23.41 0.26
CA TYR A 340 5.84 22.84 -1.01
C TYR A 340 4.69 22.10 -1.71
N PRO A 341 3.67 22.81 -2.22
CA PRO A 341 2.46 22.19 -2.79
C PRO A 341 2.69 21.45 -4.11
N ASP A 342 3.81 21.70 -4.78
CA ASP A 342 4.26 21.01 -6.00
C ASP A 342 4.95 19.66 -5.71
N LYS A 343 5.34 19.40 -4.46
CA LYS A 343 5.98 18.15 -4.08
C LYS A 343 4.96 17.05 -3.79
N SER A 344 5.22 15.88 -4.34
CA SER A 344 4.37 14.70 -4.15
C SER A 344 4.58 14.07 -2.77
N VAL A 345 3.54 13.39 -2.28
CA VAL A 345 3.58 12.61 -1.07
C VAL A 345 3.29 11.15 -1.41
N TYR A 346 4.07 10.23 -0.84
CA TYR A 346 3.84 8.79 -0.90
C TYR A 346 3.82 8.22 0.50
N PHE A 347 2.90 7.33 0.76
CA PHE A 347 2.96 6.48 1.93
C PHE A 347 3.59 5.15 1.54
N THR A 348 4.68 4.78 2.18
CA THR A 348 5.55 3.69 1.69
C THR A 348 5.64 2.50 2.62
N GLU A 349 5.21 2.64 3.89
CA GLU A 349 5.24 1.50 4.81
C GLU A 349 4.36 1.66 6.04
N ALA A 350 3.62 0.62 6.36
CA ALA A 350 3.06 0.30 7.67
C ALA A 350 2.84 -1.20 7.77
N SER A 351 3.04 -1.76 8.96
CA SER A 351 2.74 -3.16 9.28
C SER A 351 1.60 -3.28 10.28
N ILE A 352 0.89 -4.39 10.20
CA ILE A 352 0.07 -4.94 11.26
C ILE A 352 0.81 -6.13 11.89
N GLY A 353 0.50 -6.50 13.13
CA GLY A 353 1.22 -7.58 13.78
C GLY A 353 0.68 -7.91 15.17
N GLU A 354 1.33 -8.85 15.86
CA GLU A 354 0.90 -9.41 17.15
C GLU A 354 0.74 -8.37 18.26
N TRP A 355 1.43 -7.23 18.16
CA TRP A 355 1.44 -6.19 19.20
C TRP A 355 0.08 -5.54 19.47
N ASN A 356 -0.82 -5.50 18.49
CA ASN A 356 -2.14 -4.87 18.68
C ASN A 356 -3.17 -5.25 17.60
N TYR A 357 -3.03 -6.39 16.94
CA TYR A 357 -3.91 -6.73 15.84
C TYR A 357 -5.32 -7.04 16.30
N LYS A 358 -6.25 -6.21 15.86
CA LYS A 358 -7.70 -6.47 15.87
C LYS A 358 -8.21 -6.08 14.49
N PHE A 359 -8.70 -7.07 13.75
CA PHE A 359 -9.10 -6.89 12.34
C PHE A 359 -9.90 -5.60 12.11
N GLY A 360 -11.00 -5.41 12.86
CA GLY A 360 -11.88 -4.27 12.64
C GLY A 360 -11.27 -2.92 13.01
N ASP A 361 -10.43 -2.87 14.04
CA ASP A 361 -9.77 -1.61 14.44
C ASP A 361 -8.65 -1.26 13.45
N CYS A 362 -7.81 -2.21 13.07
CA CYS A 362 -6.78 -2.01 12.05
C CYS A 362 -7.41 -1.64 10.70
N LEU A 363 -8.47 -2.34 10.28
CA LEU A 363 -9.18 -2.03 9.03
C LEU A 363 -9.61 -0.57 8.96
N ILE A 364 -10.29 -0.08 10.00
CA ILE A 364 -10.87 1.26 10.04
C ILE A 364 -9.80 2.33 10.24
N ASN A 365 -8.92 2.15 11.22
CA ASN A 365 -7.93 3.15 11.60
C ASN A 365 -6.87 3.36 10.49
N ASP A 366 -6.39 2.27 9.90
CA ASP A 366 -5.39 2.34 8.84
C ASP A 366 -6.00 2.91 7.55
N PHE A 367 -7.25 2.57 7.22
CA PHE A 367 -7.92 3.21 6.09
C PHE A 367 -8.11 4.70 6.31
N GLN A 368 -8.47 5.12 7.53
CA GLN A 368 -8.64 6.53 7.86
C GLN A 368 -7.33 7.31 7.81
N SER A 369 -6.31 6.84 8.55
CA SER A 369 -5.06 7.58 8.73
C SER A 369 -4.13 7.45 7.53
N ILE A 370 -4.00 6.25 6.96
CA ILE A 370 -3.05 5.98 5.89
C ILE A 370 -3.66 6.32 4.53
N PHE A 371 -4.81 5.73 4.17
CA PHE A 371 -5.37 5.94 2.83
C PHE A 371 -6.02 7.31 2.69
N LEU A 372 -7.10 7.58 3.44
CA LEU A 372 -7.79 8.86 3.33
C LEU A 372 -6.93 10.02 3.81
N GLY A 373 -6.15 9.81 4.88
CA GLY A 373 -5.24 10.80 5.43
C GLY A 373 -4.19 11.26 4.44
N THR A 374 -3.51 10.33 3.77
CA THR A 374 -2.49 10.61 2.76
C THR A 374 -3.10 11.19 1.49
N LEU A 375 -4.17 10.57 0.94
CA LEU A 375 -4.80 11.03 -0.29
C LEU A 375 -5.40 12.43 -0.19
N ARG A 376 -5.89 12.83 1.00
CA ARG A 376 -6.35 14.19 1.26
C ARG A 376 -5.21 15.21 1.23
N ARG A 377 -3.98 14.77 1.45
CA ARG A 377 -2.75 15.58 1.59
C ARG A 377 -1.79 15.41 0.42
N ASN A 378 -2.30 15.56 -0.80
CA ASN A 378 -1.52 15.46 -2.03
C ASN A 378 -0.83 14.09 -2.25
N GLY A 379 -1.32 13.05 -1.58
CA GLY A 379 -0.78 11.69 -1.71
C GLY A 379 -1.05 11.10 -3.07
N ARG A 380 0.01 10.56 -3.69
CA ARG A 380 -0.07 9.92 -5.02
C ARG A 380 -0.11 8.40 -4.95
N GLY A 381 0.34 7.81 -3.85
CA GLY A 381 0.36 6.37 -3.70
C GLY A 381 0.49 5.91 -2.26
N VAL A 382 0.03 4.68 -2.00
CA VAL A 382 0.13 4.01 -0.70
C VAL A 382 0.61 2.59 -0.93
N THR A 383 1.71 2.23 -0.27
CA THR A 383 2.16 0.84 -0.15
C THR A 383 2.25 0.45 1.33
N LEU A 384 1.78 -0.75 1.66
CA LEU A 384 1.88 -1.31 3.01
C LEU A 384 2.95 -2.40 3.04
N TRP A 385 3.37 -2.82 4.23
CA TRP A 385 4.49 -3.74 4.37
C TRP A 385 4.04 -5.19 4.34
N ASN A 386 4.76 -5.99 3.53
CA ASN A 386 4.63 -7.40 3.20
C ASN A 386 3.26 -7.83 2.63
N LEU A 387 3.29 -8.29 1.38
CA LEU A 387 2.11 -8.87 0.75
C LEU A 387 1.73 -10.20 1.42
N MET A 388 2.68 -11.11 1.65
CA MET A 388 2.41 -12.45 2.17
C MET A 388 3.50 -12.93 3.13
N LEU A 389 3.09 -13.38 4.31
CA LEU A 389 3.89 -14.15 5.26
C LEU A 389 3.12 -15.41 5.68
N ASP A 390 3.80 -16.38 6.28
CA ASP A 390 3.15 -17.59 6.82
C ASP A 390 2.50 -17.32 8.20
N GLU A 391 1.85 -18.34 8.75
CA GLU A 391 1.19 -18.27 10.06
C GLU A 391 2.16 -18.13 11.25
N ASN A 392 3.46 -18.24 11.00
CA ASN A 392 4.54 -18.00 11.97
C ASN A 392 5.27 -16.68 11.67
N ASN A 393 4.67 -15.80 10.85
CA ASN A 393 5.23 -14.51 10.41
C ASN A 393 6.53 -14.63 9.60
N ARG A 394 6.74 -15.77 8.91
CA ARG A 394 7.98 -16.12 8.22
C ARG A 394 7.83 -16.11 6.70
N PRO A 395 9.00 -16.14 5.99
CA PRO A 395 10.35 -15.94 6.52
C PRO A 395 10.63 -14.49 6.92
N TYR A 396 11.58 -14.30 7.80
CA TYR A 396 12.19 -13.00 8.15
C TYR A 396 13.71 -13.21 8.30
N SER A 397 14.51 -12.14 8.21
CA SER A 397 15.94 -12.20 8.40
C SER A 397 16.28 -12.87 9.75
N PRO A 398 17.24 -13.79 9.80
CA PRO A 398 17.67 -14.42 11.06
C PRO A 398 18.42 -13.46 11.97
N GLN A 399 18.77 -12.26 11.50
CA GLN A 399 19.54 -11.28 12.26
C GLN A 399 18.70 -10.55 13.32
N ASP A 400 19.38 -9.90 14.25
CA ASP A 400 18.72 -9.09 15.26
C ASP A 400 18.08 -7.83 14.64
N GLY A 401 16.92 -7.43 15.16
CA GLY A 401 16.18 -6.27 14.67
C GLY A 401 15.15 -6.57 13.58
N SER A 402 15.07 -7.81 13.07
CA SER A 402 13.98 -8.20 12.17
C SER A 402 12.64 -8.25 12.90
N CYS A 403 11.57 -7.87 12.21
CA CYS A 403 10.23 -7.95 12.76
C CYS A 403 9.72 -9.41 12.77
N LYS A 404 9.77 -10.04 13.92
CA LYS A 404 9.29 -11.44 14.12
C LYS A 404 7.80 -11.54 14.38
N THR A 405 7.12 -10.43 14.54
CA THR A 405 5.71 -10.30 14.94
C THR A 405 4.86 -9.56 13.89
N CYS A 406 5.45 -9.17 12.77
CA CYS A 406 4.75 -8.55 11.67
C CYS A 406 3.92 -9.56 10.88
N PHE A 407 2.68 -9.18 10.50
CA PHE A 407 1.84 -9.97 9.60
C PHE A 407 1.98 -9.50 8.16
N GLY A 408 1.74 -10.40 7.21
CA GLY A 408 1.48 -10.01 5.81
C GLY A 408 0.10 -9.39 5.64
N GLY A 409 -0.13 -8.73 4.53
CA GLY A 409 -1.49 -8.39 4.06
C GLY A 409 -2.35 -9.65 3.92
N VAL A 410 -1.72 -10.77 3.59
CA VAL A 410 -2.30 -12.12 3.70
C VAL A 410 -1.38 -13.04 4.47
N THR A 411 -1.97 -14.02 5.16
CA THR A 411 -1.28 -15.12 5.83
C THR A 411 -1.53 -16.41 5.06
N ILE A 412 -0.45 -17.12 4.68
CA ILE A 412 -0.54 -18.45 4.06
C ILE A 412 -0.24 -19.53 5.11
N ASP A 413 -0.99 -20.64 5.08
CA ASP A 413 -0.69 -21.81 5.92
C ASP A 413 0.53 -22.56 5.32
N SER A 414 1.66 -22.56 6.02
CA SER A 414 2.91 -23.19 5.58
C SER A 414 2.87 -24.71 5.53
N LYS A 415 1.77 -25.34 6.01
CA LYS A 415 1.60 -26.80 5.93
C LYS A 415 1.09 -27.25 4.57
N ASP A 416 0.30 -26.42 3.89
CA ASP A 416 -0.30 -26.74 2.60
C ASP A 416 0.10 -25.78 1.48
N TYR A 417 0.60 -24.59 1.81
CA TYR A 417 0.90 -23.48 0.89
C TYR A 417 -0.25 -23.18 -0.09
N LYS A 418 -1.47 -23.26 0.42
CA LYS A 418 -2.71 -23.08 -0.35
C LYS A 418 -3.75 -22.28 0.40
N THR A 419 -3.93 -22.55 1.69
CA THR A 419 -4.93 -21.89 2.51
C THR A 419 -4.46 -20.47 2.84
N ILE A 420 -5.22 -19.46 2.39
CA ILE A 420 -4.89 -18.03 2.57
C ILE A 420 -5.94 -17.35 3.44
N THR A 421 -5.48 -16.67 4.49
CA THR A 421 -6.28 -15.74 5.30
C THR A 421 -5.93 -14.31 4.92
N ARG A 422 -6.92 -13.48 4.57
CA ARG A 422 -6.72 -12.06 4.26
C ARG A 422 -6.82 -11.23 5.53
N ASN A 423 -5.78 -10.43 5.79
CA ASN A 423 -5.72 -9.51 6.90
C ASN A 423 -6.27 -8.12 6.52
N SER A 424 -6.45 -7.22 7.48
CA SER A 424 -7.03 -5.89 7.26
C SER A 424 -6.35 -5.09 6.16
N HIS A 425 -5.02 -5.15 6.06
CA HIS A 425 -4.24 -4.45 5.05
C HIS A 425 -4.56 -4.88 3.61
N TRP A 426 -4.85 -6.18 3.40
CA TRP A 426 -5.32 -6.64 2.10
C TRP A 426 -6.63 -5.95 1.69
N TYR A 427 -7.58 -5.85 2.63
CA TYR A 427 -8.87 -5.19 2.36
C TYR A 427 -8.71 -3.70 2.12
N ASN A 428 -7.84 -3.03 2.87
CA ASN A 428 -7.56 -1.60 2.69
C ASN A 428 -7.02 -1.32 1.27
N VAL A 429 -6.04 -2.10 0.80
CA VAL A 429 -5.52 -2.00 -0.57
C VAL A 429 -6.61 -2.35 -1.59
N ALA A 430 -7.37 -3.42 -1.37
CA ALA A 430 -8.43 -3.85 -2.29
C ALA A 430 -9.50 -2.76 -2.47
N HIS A 431 -9.94 -2.11 -1.39
CA HIS A 431 -10.91 -1.00 -1.46
C HIS A 431 -10.41 0.17 -2.28
N ALA A 432 -9.16 0.55 -2.13
CA ALA A 432 -8.59 1.66 -2.88
C ALA A 432 -8.33 1.29 -4.35
N SER A 433 -7.63 0.17 -4.60
CA SER A 433 -7.19 -0.23 -5.94
C SER A 433 -8.35 -0.60 -6.88
N ALA A 434 -9.41 -1.23 -6.38
CA ALA A 434 -10.50 -1.71 -7.23
C ALA A 434 -11.31 -0.58 -7.89
N VAL A 435 -11.28 0.62 -7.33
CA VAL A 435 -12.08 1.74 -7.82
C VAL A 435 -11.26 2.95 -8.23
N VAL A 436 -10.11 3.21 -7.57
CA VAL A 436 -9.21 4.33 -7.91
C VAL A 436 -7.99 3.77 -8.63
N ARG A 437 -7.94 3.97 -9.95
CA ARG A 437 -6.95 3.38 -10.83
C ARG A 437 -5.75 4.31 -11.05
N PRO A 438 -4.58 3.80 -11.48
CA PRO A 438 -3.45 4.65 -11.87
C PRO A 438 -3.86 5.74 -12.86
N GLY A 439 -3.41 6.97 -12.60
CA GLY A 439 -3.79 8.15 -13.38
C GLY A 439 -5.11 8.81 -12.95
N ALA A 440 -5.85 8.22 -12.00
CA ALA A 440 -7.03 8.86 -11.43
C ALA A 440 -6.67 10.18 -10.74
N LYS A 441 -7.53 11.17 -10.84
CA LYS A 441 -7.37 12.45 -10.15
C LYS A 441 -8.39 12.58 -9.03
N ARG A 442 -7.93 12.99 -7.84
CA ARG A 442 -8.85 13.37 -6.76
C ARG A 442 -9.62 14.61 -7.19
N ILE A 443 -10.93 14.63 -6.92
CA ILE A 443 -11.81 15.73 -7.31
C ILE A 443 -12.48 16.38 -6.10
N GLU A 444 -12.93 17.63 -6.28
CA GLU A 444 -13.61 18.38 -5.25
C GLU A 444 -15.02 17.84 -5.00
N THR A 445 -15.45 17.90 -3.73
CA THR A 445 -16.81 17.57 -3.31
C THR A 445 -17.42 18.72 -2.51
N SER A 446 -18.72 18.94 -2.66
CA SER A 446 -19.46 20.00 -1.99
C SER A 446 -20.86 19.54 -1.55
N GLY A 447 -21.61 20.42 -0.91
CA GLY A 447 -22.99 20.18 -0.51
C GLY A 447 -23.12 19.52 0.86
N TYR A 448 -23.36 18.22 0.90
CA TYR A 448 -23.60 17.50 2.14
C TYR A 448 -22.42 17.59 3.12
N LYS A 449 -22.76 17.98 4.36
CA LYS A 449 -21.77 17.98 5.44
C LYS A 449 -21.82 16.62 6.15
N PHE A 450 -20.77 15.86 6.03
CA PHE A 450 -20.67 14.58 6.70
C PHE A 450 -20.75 14.72 8.22
N PRO A 451 -21.50 13.84 8.91
CA PRO A 451 -21.43 13.78 10.38
C PRO A 451 -20.02 13.36 10.82
N SER A 452 -19.65 13.72 12.04
CA SER A 452 -18.39 13.26 12.63
C SER A 452 -18.28 11.75 12.54
N GLY A 453 -17.13 11.25 12.06
CA GLY A 453 -16.89 9.83 11.86
C GLY A 453 -17.32 9.28 10.48
N VAL A 454 -17.76 10.15 9.56
CA VAL A 454 -17.98 9.77 8.15
C VAL A 454 -17.05 10.60 7.26
N GLU A 455 -16.28 9.92 6.42
CA GLU A 455 -15.34 10.54 5.49
C GLU A 455 -15.55 10.02 4.07
N CYS A 456 -15.31 10.89 3.10
CA CYS A 456 -15.37 10.52 1.69
C CYS A 456 -14.29 11.27 0.91
N LEU A 457 -13.69 10.57 -0.05
CA LEU A 457 -12.88 11.15 -1.12
C LEU A 457 -13.39 10.65 -2.45
N MET A 458 -13.45 11.53 -3.45
CA MET A 458 -13.90 11.18 -4.80
C MET A 458 -12.79 11.39 -5.82
N PHE A 459 -12.88 10.60 -6.88
CA PHE A 459 -11.89 10.56 -7.94
C PHE A 459 -12.56 10.45 -9.30
N VAL A 460 -11.88 10.94 -10.33
CA VAL A 460 -12.19 10.63 -11.72
C VAL A 460 -11.04 9.80 -12.30
N ASN A 461 -11.36 8.63 -12.81
CA ASN A 461 -10.41 7.74 -13.47
C ASN A 461 -10.11 8.22 -14.90
N THR A 462 -9.05 7.70 -15.50
CA THR A 462 -8.64 8.07 -16.88
C THR A 462 -9.66 7.67 -17.96
N ASP A 463 -10.48 6.65 -17.67
CA ASP A 463 -11.60 6.24 -18.53
C ASP A 463 -12.89 7.07 -18.33
N GLY A 464 -12.83 8.09 -17.46
CA GLY A 464 -13.95 8.97 -17.15
C GLY A 464 -14.91 8.43 -16.07
N SER A 465 -14.70 7.20 -15.59
CA SER A 465 -15.49 6.67 -14.48
C SER A 465 -15.21 7.45 -13.19
N VAL A 466 -16.24 7.57 -12.35
CA VAL A 466 -16.17 8.24 -11.05
C VAL A 466 -16.02 7.19 -9.95
N ALA A 467 -15.11 7.43 -9.01
CA ALA A 467 -14.90 6.57 -7.86
C ALA A 467 -15.10 7.32 -6.54
N ALA A 468 -15.61 6.64 -5.53
CA ALA A 468 -15.73 7.17 -4.18
C ALA A 468 -15.17 6.18 -3.16
N LEU A 469 -14.30 6.67 -2.28
CA LEU A 469 -13.80 5.97 -1.09
C LEU A 469 -14.52 6.55 0.12
N VAL A 470 -15.32 5.74 0.80
CA VAL A 470 -16.12 6.15 1.95
C VAL A 470 -15.71 5.35 3.18
N LEU A 471 -15.51 6.03 4.27
CA LEU A 471 -15.29 5.44 5.59
C LEU A 471 -16.41 5.88 6.54
N ASN A 472 -17.07 4.91 7.17
CA ASN A 472 -18.01 5.12 8.26
C ASN A 472 -17.45 4.52 9.54
N THR A 473 -16.96 5.38 10.45
CA THR A 473 -16.45 4.94 11.75
C THR A 473 -17.56 4.91 12.83
N THR A 474 -18.76 5.39 12.51
CA THR A 474 -19.87 5.49 13.47
C THR A 474 -20.51 4.13 13.75
N GLY A 475 -21.22 4.02 14.86
CA GLY A 475 -21.98 2.82 15.24
C GLY A 475 -23.32 2.64 14.52
N SER A 476 -23.62 3.45 13.50
CA SER A 476 -24.88 3.41 12.77
C SER A 476 -24.67 3.46 11.26
N ASP A 477 -25.62 2.91 10.51
CA ASP A 477 -25.64 3.00 9.06
C ASP A 477 -25.80 4.45 8.60
N GLN A 478 -25.09 4.81 7.54
CA GLN A 478 -25.13 6.14 6.93
C GLN A 478 -25.64 6.07 5.51
N HIS A 479 -26.60 6.96 5.16
CA HIS A 479 -27.10 7.07 3.80
C HIS A 479 -26.35 8.15 3.02
N LEU A 480 -25.79 7.77 1.89
CA LEU A 480 -25.01 8.62 1.01
C LEU A 480 -25.75 8.82 -0.30
N VAL A 481 -25.77 10.04 -0.79
CA VAL A 481 -26.38 10.39 -2.08
C VAL A 481 -25.35 11.22 -2.86
N PHE A 482 -24.71 10.61 -3.82
CA PHE A 482 -23.84 11.31 -4.76
C PHE A 482 -24.67 11.84 -5.91
N ALA A 483 -24.39 13.06 -6.35
CA ALA A 483 -25.19 13.72 -7.38
C ALA A 483 -24.33 14.58 -8.31
N ASN A 484 -24.73 14.60 -9.56
CA ASN A 484 -24.41 15.67 -10.51
C ASN A 484 -25.72 16.25 -11.07
N ASP A 485 -25.65 17.04 -12.14
CA ASP A 485 -26.83 17.68 -12.75
C ASP A 485 -27.79 16.70 -13.45
N ALA A 486 -27.34 15.47 -13.75
CA ALA A 486 -28.05 14.51 -14.57
C ALA A 486 -28.67 13.34 -13.78
N PHE A 487 -28.02 12.89 -12.70
CA PHE A 487 -28.45 11.69 -11.95
C PHE A 487 -27.95 11.67 -10.49
N THR A 488 -28.45 10.69 -9.74
CA THR A 488 -28.03 10.42 -8.37
C THR A 488 -27.62 8.96 -8.17
N VAL A 489 -26.61 8.74 -7.32
CA VAL A 489 -26.17 7.43 -6.83
C VAL A 489 -26.47 7.37 -5.35
N ARG A 490 -27.31 6.44 -4.91
CA ARG A 490 -27.61 6.24 -3.50
C ARG A 490 -27.00 4.95 -2.99
N HIS A 491 -26.30 5.04 -1.87
CA HIS A 491 -25.76 3.87 -1.19
C HIS A 491 -25.90 3.98 0.33
N LYS A 492 -25.95 2.83 0.99
CA LYS A 492 -25.94 2.73 2.45
C LYS A 492 -24.57 2.23 2.92
N ALA A 493 -23.83 3.07 3.63
CA ALA A 493 -22.59 2.70 4.29
C ALA A 493 -22.91 2.10 5.67
N PRO A 494 -22.71 0.78 5.88
CA PRO A 494 -22.99 0.15 7.17
C PRO A 494 -22.17 0.77 8.31
N ALA A 495 -22.62 0.57 9.55
CA ALA A 495 -21.86 0.95 10.73
C ALA A 495 -20.45 0.35 10.69
N ARG A 496 -19.43 1.13 11.04
CA ARG A 496 -18.01 0.73 11.09
C ARG A 496 -17.59 -0.05 9.84
N SER A 497 -17.63 0.63 8.68
CA SER A 497 -17.36 0.02 7.38
C SER A 497 -16.51 0.89 6.47
N ILE A 498 -15.85 0.23 5.50
CA ILE A 498 -15.32 0.85 4.30
C ILE A 498 -16.25 0.51 3.15
N VAL A 499 -16.59 1.51 2.34
CA VAL A 499 -17.37 1.36 1.12
C VAL A 499 -16.60 2.01 -0.02
N SER A 500 -16.39 1.27 -1.09
CA SER A 500 -15.80 1.79 -2.32
C SER A 500 -16.79 1.64 -3.46
N LEU A 501 -16.98 2.70 -4.21
CA LEU A 501 -17.96 2.80 -5.29
C LEU A 501 -17.26 3.20 -6.59
N ILE A 502 -17.71 2.64 -7.71
CA ILE A 502 -17.30 3.08 -9.05
C ILE A 502 -18.48 3.03 -9.99
N TRP A 503 -18.59 4.05 -10.88
CA TRP A 503 -19.64 4.13 -11.88
C TRP A 503 -19.21 4.91 -13.12
N ASN A 504 -19.86 4.63 -14.23
CA ASN A 504 -19.79 5.42 -15.47
C ASN A 504 -21.02 6.33 -15.59
N GLU A 505 -20.83 7.53 -16.13
CA GLU A 505 -21.91 8.51 -16.41
C GLU A 505 -22.42 8.41 -17.83
#